data_a8b481afe4232e81ae3934c40560780b
#
_entry.id   a8b481afe4232e81ae3934c40560780b
#
_cell.length_a   1.000
_cell.length_b   1.000
_cell.length_c   1.000
_cell.angle_alpha   90.00
_cell.angle_beta   90.00
_cell.angle_gamma   90.00
#
_symmetry.space_group_name_H-M   'P 1'
#
loop_
_entity.id
_entity.type
_entity.pdbx_description
1 polymer ?
#
loop_
_entity_poly.entity_id
_entity_poly.type
_entity_poly.pdbx_seq_one_letter_code
_entity_poly.pdbx_strand_id
1 'polypeptide(L)'
;MAVIGTGQAHGACSLLHAAGTGYGCSISLDLPVIVKALDRPSKRALNDSDNLLGNVLDSWIENGLSLPEGLEKEDIHWAIASKIPPKRGLKSSAAVSVAAIKALCEATQTELENADIVAISSQAQVNSGVSITGSIDDSWACLTKGWKLIDANAESIEEGI
;
A
#
# COMPACT_ATOMS: atom_id res chain seq x y z
N MET A 1 8.47 -0.02 22.92
CA MET A 1 7.86 -0.14 21.56
C MET A 1 9.00 -0.37 20.60
N ALA A 2 9.11 -1.59 20.09
CA ALA A 2 10.12 -1.91 19.10
C ALA A 2 9.53 -1.76 17.69
N VAL A 3 10.17 -0.95 16.86
CA VAL A 3 9.92 -0.89 15.43
C VAL A 3 10.68 -2.05 14.80
N ILE A 4 9.96 -2.95 14.13
CA ILE A 4 10.55 -4.09 13.43
C ILE A 4 10.73 -3.83 11.94
N GLY A 5 10.02 -2.86 11.40
CA GLY A 5 10.20 -2.42 10.01
C GLY A 5 9.50 -1.09 9.75
N THR A 6 10.00 -0.36 8.77
CA THR A 6 9.48 0.96 8.36
C THR A 6 9.35 1.00 6.85
N GLY A 7 8.21 1.46 6.36
CA GLY A 7 7.99 1.69 4.94
C GLY A 7 7.49 3.09 4.67
N GLN A 8 7.83 3.61 3.51
CA GLN A 8 7.40 4.92 3.04
C GLN A 8 6.78 4.83 1.66
N ALA A 9 5.72 5.59 1.46
CA ALA A 9 5.06 5.81 0.19
C ALA A 9 4.59 7.26 0.10
N HIS A 10 3.95 7.62 -1.00
CA HIS A 10 3.44 8.96 -1.25
C HIS A 10 1.98 8.91 -1.65
N GLY A 11 1.26 10.00 -1.44
CA GLY A 11 -0.06 10.19 -2.01
C GLY A 11 -0.02 10.26 -3.52
N ALA A 12 -1.18 10.12 -4.15
CA ALA A 12 -1.34 10.22 -5.58
C ALA A 12 -2.69 10.84 -5.95
N CYS A 13 -2.81 11.26 -7.19
CA CYS A 13 -4.04 11.80 -7.76
C CYS A 13 -4.35 11.09 -9.08
N SER A 14 -5.59 10.63 -9.26
CA SER A 14 -6.04 10.08 -10.54
C SER A 14 -6.29 11.19 -11.55
N LEU A 15 -5.80 10.97 -12.74
CA LEU A 15 -6.09 11.79 -13.95
C LEU A 15 -7.15 11.08 -14.81
N LEU A 16 -7.19 9.75 -14.77
CA LEU A 16 -8.14 8.92 -15.49
C LEU A 16 -8.47 7.67 -14.65
N HIS A 17 -9.74 7.32 -14.57
CA HIS A 17 -10.21 6.13 -13.84
C HIS A 17 -10.36 4.91 -14.75
N ALA A 18 -9.76 3.80 -14.35
CA ALA A 18 -9.83 2.53 -15.07
C ALA A 18 -11.24 1.93 -15.12
N ALA A 19 -12.10 2.24 -14.16
CA ALA A 19 -13.44 1.67 -14.05
C ALA A 19 -14.35 1.93 -15.26
N GLY A 20 -14.12 3.01 -16.03
CA GLY A 20 -14.95 3.36 -17.18
C GLY A 20 -14.42 2.88 -18.54
N THR A 21 -13.10 2.80 -18.67
CA THR A 21 -12.45 2.59 -19.98
C THR A 21 -11.46 1.44 -20.02
N GLY A 22 -11.10 0.89 -18.85
CA GLY A 22 -9.97 -0.02 -18.69
C GLY A 22 -8.61 0.67 -18.61
N TYR A 23 -8.56 1.98 -18.83
CA TYR A 23 -7.33 2.78 -18.72
C TYR A 23 -7.34 3.57 -17.41
N GLY A 24 -6.34 3.38 -16.57
CA GLY A 24 -6.09 4.16 -15.36
C GLY A 24 -4.85 5.02 -15.49
N CYS A 25 -4.93 6.27 -15.05
CA CYS A 25 -3.76 7.14 -14.98
C CYS A 25 -3.73 7.87 -13.65
N SER A 26 -2.62 7.73 -12.96
CA SER A 26 -2.38 8.41 -11.68
C SER A 26 -1.00 9.08 -11.65
N ILE A 27 -0.91 10.18 -10.91
CA ILE A 27 0.33 10.93 -10.73
C ILE A 27 0.69 10.95 -9.24
N SER A 28 1.98 10.74 -8.95
CA SER A 28 2.53 10.82 -7.59
C SER A 28 2.54 12.25 -7.07
N LEU A 29 2.24 12.41 -5.78
CA LEU A 29 2.27 13.68 -5.07
C LEU A 29 3.33 13.65 -3.96
N ASP A 30 3.92 14.80 -3.67
CA ASP A 30 4.87 14.94 -2.54
C ASP A 30 4.12 15.04 -1.19
N LEU A 31 3.37 14.02 -0.87
CA LEU A 31 2.61 13.85 0.36
C LEU A 31 3.02 12.53 1.03
N PRO A 32 4.11 12.51 1.80
CA PRO A 32 4.66 11.28 2.33
C PRO A 32 3.75 10.64 3.39
N VAL A 33 3.75 9.31 3.36
CA VAL A 33 3.19 8.42 4.38
C VAL A 33 4.29 7.50 4.86
N ILE A 34 4.42 7.37 6.17
CA ILE A 34 5.33 6.43 6.81
C ILE A 34 4.48 5.46 7.63
N VAL A 35 4.67 4.17 7.40
CA VAL A 35 4.08 3.09 8.18
C VAL A 35 5.19 2.33 8.88
N LYS A 36 4.99 2.06 10.16
CA LYS A 36 5.90 1.24 10.99
C LYS A 36 5.19 -0.02 11.43
N ALA A 37 5.82 -1.15 11.20
CA ALA A 37 5.45 -2.42 11.82
C ALA A 37 6.12 -2.51 13.21
N LEU A 38 5.37 -2.95 14.20
CA LEU A 38 5.75 -2.98 15.61
C LEU A 38 5.51 -4.37 16.20
N ASP A 39 6.36 -4.79 17.13
CA ASP A 39 6.22 -6.05 17.87
C ASP A 39 5.29 -5.95 19.11
N ARG A 40 4.71 -4.79 19.34
CA ARG A 40 3.79 -4.52 20.46
C ARG A 40 2.87 -3.34 20.15
N PRO A 41 1.72 -3.24 20.84
CA PRO A 41 0.75 -2.18 20.60
C PRO A 41 1.33 -0.77 20.70
N SER A 42 0.95 0.09 19.75
CA SER A 42 1.25 1.52 19.81
C SER A 42 0.40 2.20 20.89
N LYS A 43 0.98 3.22 21.55
CA LYS A 43 0.23 4.08 22.48
C LYS A 43 -0.77 5.01 21.75
N ARG A 44 -0.57 5.23 20.45
CA ARG A 44 -1.46 6.05 19.62
C ARG A 44 -2.54 5.17 19.01
N ALA A 45 -3.78 5.65 19.02
CA ALA A 45 -4.85 4.97 18.34
C ALA A 45 -4.57 4.90 16.83
N LEU A 46 -4.76 3.72 16.27
CA LEU A 46 -4.69 3.48 14.83
C LEU A 46 -6.07 3.75 14.23
N ASN A 47 -6.13 4.60 13.20
CA ASN A 47 -7.35 4.80 12.42
C ASN A 47 -7.31 3.90 11.18
N ASP A 48 -7.77 2.67 11.34
CA ASP A 48 -7.88 1.65 10.28
C ASP A 48 -9.27 0.99 10.34
N SER A 49 -10.31 1.81 10.13
CA SER A 49 -11.72 1.39 10.24
C SER A 49 -12.09 0.27 9.24
N ASP A 50 -11.41 0.22 8.10
CA ASP A 50 -11.67 -0.77 7.04
C ASP A 50 -10.77 -2.01 7.19
N ASN A 51 -9.97 -2.08 8.25
CA ASN A 51 -9.01 -3.16 8.49
C ASN A 51 -8.06 -3.39 7.30
N LEU A 52 -7.62 -2.31 6.67
CA LEU A 52 -6.71 -2.36 5.52
C LEU A 52 -5.38 -3.04 5.87
N LEU A 53 -4.82 -2.71 7.04
CA LEU A 53 -3.53 -3.28 7.48
C LEU A 53 -3.63 -4.77 7.84
N GLY A 54 -4.78 -5.21 8.37
CA GLY A 54 -5.07 -6.64 8.54
C GLY A 54 -5.14 -7.37 7.19
N ASN A 55 -5.77 -6.75 6.19
CA ASN A 55 -5.82 -7.29 4.83
C ASN A 55 -4.46 -7.26 4.12
N VAL A 56 -3.58 -6.31 4.44
CA VAL A 56 -2.18 -6.33 3.95
C VAL A 56 -1.45 -7.56 4.49
N LEU A 57 -1.58 -7.87 5.78
CA LEU A 57 -0.99 -9.08 6.36
C LEU A 57 -1.55 -10.36 5.73
N ASP A 58 -2.87 -10.43 5.53
CA ASP A 58 -3.50 -11.57 4.87
C ASP A 58 -2.99 -11.75 3.45
N SER A 59 -2.97 -10.68 2.65
CA SER A 59 -2.44 -10.73 1.28
C SER A 59 -0.96 -11.07 1.23
N TRP A 60 -0.16 -10.60 2.20
CA TRP A 60 1.25 -10.96 2.35
C TRP A 60 1.41 -12.48 2.53
N ILE A 61 0.66 -13.06 3.46
CA ILE A 61 0.68 -14.51 3.76
C ILE A 61 0.16 -15.33 2.57
N GLU A 62 -0.93 -14.89 1.94
CA GLU A 62 -1.54 -15.56 0.78
C GLU A 62 -0.59 -15.61 -0.43
N ASN A 63 0.32 -14.65 -0.55
CA ASN A 63 1.38 -14.66 -1.57
C ASN A 63 2.61 -15.49 -1.15
N GLY A 64 2.52 -16.28 -0.09
CA GLY A 64 3.57 -17.20 0.34
C GLY A 64 4.75 -16.53 1.05
N LEU A 65 4.56 -15.29 1.52
CA LEU A 65 5.61 -14.53 2.21
C LEU A 65 5.57 -14.81 3.72
N SER A 66 6.75 -14.95 4.31
CA SER A 66 6.88 -15.24 5.74
C SER A 66 6.70 -13.98 6.59
N LEU A 67 6.14 -14.15 7.78
CA LEU A 67 6.11 -13.12 8.81
C LEU A 67 7.50 -12.97 9.47
N PRO A 68 7.74 -11.85 10.18
CA PRO A 68 8.96 -11.68 10.97
C PRO A 68 9.16 -12.84 11.94
N GLU A 69 10.41 -13.26 12.11
CA GLU A 69 10.76 -14.42 12.94
C GLU A 69 10.21 -14.31 14.36
N GLY A 70 9.53 -15.36 14.81
CA GLY A 70 8.97 -15.46 16.16
C GLY A 70 7.69 -14.65 16.39
N LEU A 71 7.10 -14.08 15.35
CA LEU A 71 5.84 -13.32 15.44
C LEU A 71 4.74 -13.99 14.62
N GLU A 72 3.55 -14.04 15.20
CA GLU A 72 2.32 -14.38 14.50
C GLU A 72 1.62 -13.11 14.00
N LYS A 73 0.59 -13.26 13.19
CA LYS A 73 -0.17 -12.13 12.63
C LYS A 73 -0.69 -11.18 13.73
N GLU A 74 -1.16 -11.73 14.84
CA GLU A 74 -1.73 -11.00 15.96
C GLU A 74 -0.70 -10.21 16.77
N ASP A 75 0.57 -10.54 16.63
CA ASP A 75 1.69 -9.87 17.31
C ASP A 75 2.17 -8.63 16.53
N ILE A 76 1.73 -8.48 15.28
CA ILE A 76 2.14 -7.36 14.43
C ILE A 76 1.18 -6.19 14.62
N HIS A 77 1.72 -5.10 15.10
CA HIS A 77 1.00 -3.85 15.32
C HIS A 77 1.54 -2.76 14.39
N TRP A 78 0.80 -1.67 14.28
CA TRP A 78 1.09 -0.64 13.30
C TRP A 78 1.10 0.77 13.89
N ALA A 79 1.92 1.63 13.31
CA ALA A 79 1.85 3.06 13.51
C ALA A 79 1.94 3.77 12.15
N ILE A 80 1.10 4.78 11.95
CA ILE A 80 1.02 5.54 10.70
C ILE A 80 1.30 7.01 10.99
N ALA A 81 2.18 7.61 10.19
CA ALA A 81 2.38 9.05 10.10
C ALA A 81 2.14 9.48 8.66
N SER A 82 1.10 10.27 8.41
CA SER A 82 0.68 10.67 7.07
C SER A 82 0.57 12.18 6.95
N LYS A 83 1.07 12.72 5.84
CA LYS A 83 0.81 14.10 5.40
C LYS A 83 -0.31 14.20 4.37
N ILE A 84 -0.94 13.08 4.01
CA ILE A 84 -2.08 13.08 3.10
C ILE A 84 -3.32 13.58 3.84
N PRO A 85 -3.98 14.65 3.36
CA PRO A 85 -5.25 15.08 3.92
C PRO A 85 -6.31 13.98 3.82
N PRO A 86 -7.04 13.68 4.91
CA PRO A 86 -8.02 12.61 4.90
C PRO A 86 -9.21 12.93 3.99
N LYS A 87 -9.77 11.89 3.34
CA LYS A 87 -10.99 11.97 2.52
C LYS A 87 -10.94 13.01 1.39
N ARG A 88 -9.78 13.20 0.76
CA ARG A 88 -9.58 14.14 -0.35
C ARG A 88 -9.32 13.46 -1.70
N GLY A 89 -9.50 12.15 -1.80
CA GLY A 89 -9.25 11.41 -3.04
C GLY A 89 -7.75 11.31 -3.42
N LEU A 90 -6.85 11.54 -2.46
CA LEU A 90 -5.40 11.56 -2.67
C LEU A 90 -4.75 10.20 -2.40
N LYS A 91 -5.51 9.13 -2.57
CA LYS A 91 -5.06 7.73 -2.54
C LYS A 91 -4.38 7.32 -1.22
N SER A 92 -4.92 7.78 -0.10
CA SER A 92 -4.39 7.47 1.22
C SER A 92 -4.31 5.96 1.48
N SER A 93 -5.34 5.19 1.11
CA SER A 93 -5.37 3.73 1.29
C SER A 93 -4.30 3.02 0.48
N ALA A 94 -4.11 3.41 -0.79
CA ALA A 94 -3.04 2.87 -1.63
C ALA A 94 -1.66 3.20 -1.05
N ALA A 95 -1.45 4.44 -0.61
CA ALA A 95 -0.18 4.86 0.00
C ALA A 95 0.11 4.10 1.31
N VAL A 96 -0.89 3.93 2.18
CA VAL A 96 -0.75 3.19 3.44
C VAL A 96 -0.45 1.71 3.18
N SER A 97 -1.16 1.06 2.25
CA SER A 97 -0.91 -0.35 1.93
C SER A 97 0.47 -0.58 1.33
N VAL A 98 0.92 0.27 0.40
CA VAL A 98 2.28 0.21 -0.17
C VAL A 98 3.34 0.41 0.91
N ALA A 99 3.18 1.42 1.79
CA ALA A 99 4.11 1.66 2.87
C ALA A 99 4.13 0.51 3.88
N ALA A 100 2.98 -0.11 4.18
CA ALA A 100 2.91 -1.28 5.07
C ALA A 100 3.64 -2.50 4.49
N ILE A 101 3.48 -2.78 3.19
CA ILE A 101 4.19 -3.86 2.51
C ILE A 101 5.71 -3.61 2.58
N LYS A 102 6.16 -2.39 2.32
CA LYS A 102 7.58 -2.02 2.45
C LYS A 102 8.09 -2.16 3.89
N ALA A 103 7.26 -1.88 4.90
CA ALA A 103 7.60 -2.13 6.30
C ALA A 103 7.77 -3.62 6.59
N LEU A 104 6.93 -4.49 6.02
CA LEU A 104 7.08 -5.94 6.11
C LEU A 104 8.34 -6.42 5.38
N CYS A 105 8.64 -5.88 4.20
CA CYS A 105 9.89 -6.19 3.49
C CYS A 105 11.12 -5.91 4.38
N GLU A 106 11.16 -4.76 5.05
CA GLU A 106 12.25 -4.43 5.97
C GLU A 106 12.27 -5.37 7.18
N ALA A 107 11.10 -5.62 7.80
CA ALA A 107 10.98 -6.47 8.99
C ALA A 107 11.41 -7.93 8.74
N THR A 108 11.23 -8.42 7.53
CA THR A 108 11.52 -9.81 7.13
C THR A 108 12.81 -9.94 6.30
N GLN A 109 13.46 -8.82 5.99
CA GLN A 109 14.60 -8.78 5.05
C GLN A 109 14.27 -9.41 3.68
N THR A 110 13.02 -9.24 3.25
CA THR A 110 12.53 -9.72 1.95
C THR A 110 12.62 -8.60 0.92
N GLU A 111 13.20 -8.89 -0.21
CA GLU A 111 13.19 -7.99 -1.37
C GLU A 111 12.06 -8.41 -2.31
N LEU A 112 11.19 -7.45 -2.66
CA LEU A 112 10.11 -7.62 -3.64
C LEU A 112 10.31 -6.65 -4.80
N GLU A 113 10.00 -7.12 -5.99
CA GLU A 113 9.87 -6.24 -7.15
C GLU A 113 8.68 -5.29 -6.98
N ASN A 114 8.75 -4.12 -7.61
CA ASN A 114 7.68 -3.14 -7.53
C ASN A 114 6.32 -3.70 -7.97
N ALA A 115 6.30 -4.56 -8.97
CA ALA A 115 5.10 -5.22 -9.45
C ALA A 115 4.44 -6.10 -8.38
N ASP A 116 5.24 -6.83 -7.58
CA ASP A 116 4.73 -7.67 -6.50
C ASP A 116 4.15 -6.82 -5.36
N ILE A 117 4.84 -5.73 -4.99
CA ILE A 117 4.34 -4.77 -4.00
C ILE A 117 2.98 -4.21 -4.43
N VAL A 118 2.86 -3.80 -5.69
CA VAL A 118 1.62 -3.26 -6.26
C VAL A 118 0.51 -4.30 -6.28
N ALA A 119 0.81 -5.54 -6.67
CA ALA A 119 -0.16 -6.62 -6.71
C ALA A 119 -0.73 -6.94 -5.32
N ILE A 120 0.14 -7.08 -4.30
CA ILE A 120 -0.26 -7.32 -2.91
C ILE A 120 -1.07 -6.14 -2.37
N SER A 121 -0.64 -4.90 -2.66
CA SER A 121 -1.36 -3.68 -2.27
C SER A 121 -2.77 -3.63 -2.87
N SER A 122 -2.90 -3.91 -4.16
CA SER A 122 -4.20 -3.95 -4.85
C SER A 122 -5.13 -5.00 -4.25
N GLN A 123 -4.62 -6.22 -4.03
CA GLN A 123 -5.39 -7.30 -3.39
C GLN A 123 -5.89 -6.90 -2.00
N ALA A 124 -5.03 -6.33 -1.17
CA ALA A 124 -5.40 -5.88 0.18
C ALA A 124 -6.48 -4.78 0.15
N GLN A 125 -6.39 -3.85 -0.79
CA GLN A 125 -7.38 -2.79 -0.96
C GLN A 125 -8.75 -3.32 -1.40
N VAL A 126 -8.80 -4.29 -2.30
CA VAL A 126 -10.05 -4.95 -2.71
C VAL A 126 -10.65 -5.73 -1.54
N ASN A 127 -9.85 -6.52 -0.85
CA ASN A 127 -10.30 -7.36 0.26
C ASN A 127 -10.84 -6.53 1.43
N SER A 128 -10.27 -5.35 1.68
CA SER A 128 -10.77 -4.41 2.71
C SER A 128 -11.96 -3.56 2.25
N GLY A 129 -12.33 -3.61 0.97
CA GLY A 129 -13.44 -2.84 0.40
C GLY A 129 -13.13 -1.37 0.12
N VAL A 130 -11.89 -0.91 0.30
CA VAL A 130 -11.49 0.48 0.00
C VAL A 130 -11.24 0.73 -1.48
N SER A 131 -11.12 -0.33 -2.28
CA SER A 131 -11.07 -0.27 -3.74
C SER A 131 -12.09 -1.23 -4.34
N ILE A 132 -12.80 -0.78 -5.35
CA ILE A 132 -13.80 -1.59 -6.07
C ILE A 132 -13.13 -2.35 -7.23
N THR A 133 -12.23 -1.70 -7.94
CA THR A 133 -11.65 -2.21 -9.19
C THR A 133 -10.33 -2.94 -9.01
N GLY A 134 -9.63 -2.71 -7.88
CA GLY A 134 -8.27 -3.19 -7.70
C GLY A 134 -7.28 -2.61 -8.71
N SER A 135 -7.59 -1.42 -9.27
CA SER A 135 -6.72 -0.76 -10.23
C SER A 135 -5.34 -0.50 -9.64
N ILE A 136 -4.31 -0.93 -10.35
CA ILE A 136 -2.92 -0.90 -9.88
C ILE A 136 -2.23 0.45 -10.09
N ASP A 137 -2.80 1.36 -10.89
CA ASP A 137 -2.22 2.68 -11.17
C ASP A 137 -2.04 3.53 -9.91
N ASP A 138 -2.98 3.45 -8.98
CA ASP A 138 -2.91 4.17 -7.72
C ASP A 138 -1.73 3.70 -6.86
N SER A 139 -1.57 2.38 -6.72
CA SER A 139 -0.45 1.80 -5.95
C SER A 139 0.89 2.07 -6.62
N TRP A 140 0.97 2.00 -7.95
CA TRP A 140 2.18 2.37 -8.68
C TRP A 140 2.56 3.84 -8.48
N ALA A 141 1.60 4.76 -8.56
CA ALA A 141 1.84 6.19 -8.34
C ALA A 141 2.23 6.50 -6.88
N CYS A 142 1.74 5.72 -5.91
CA CYS A 142 2.15 5.83 -4.51
C CYS A 142 3.54 5.25 -4.24
N LEU A 143 3.97 4.27 -5.03
CA LEU A 143 5.24 3.57 -4.87
C LEU A 143 6.41 4.32 -5.52
N THR A 144 6.22 4.83 -6.73
CA THR A 144 7.26 5.47 -7.54
C THR A 144 6.80 6.84 -8.03
N LYS A 145 7.75 7.75 -8.24
CA LYS A 145 7.49 9.12 -8.70
C LYS A 145 6.95 9.17 -10.13
N GLY A 146 6.37 10.30 -10.50
CA GLY A 146 5.87 10.58 -11.82
C GLY A 146 4.45 10.10 -12.08
N TRP A 147 4.07 10.00 -13.33
CA TRP A 147 2.76 9.52 -13.76
C TRP A 147 2.82 8.04 -14.18
N LYS A 148 1.71 7.36 -14.01
CA LYS A 148 1.51 5.96 -14.38
C LYS A 148 0.24 5.84 -15.21
N LEU A 149 0.37 5.31 -16.41
CA LEU A 149 -0.76 4.94 -17.29
C LEU A 149 -0.82 3.42 -17.37
N ILE A 150 -1.96 2.87 -17.08
CA ILE A 150 -2.20 1.43 -17.08
C ILE A 150 -3.32 1.11 -18.06
N ASP A 151 -3.07 0.11 -18.89
CA ASP A 151 -4.10 -0.60 -19.65
C ASP A 151 -4.41 -1.91 -18.90
N ALA A 152 -5.54 -1.94 -18.21
CA ALA A 152 -5.97 -3.11 -17.44
C ALA A 152 -6.31 -4.31 -18.35
N ASN A 153 -6.64 -4.08 -19.62
CA ASN A 153 -6.96 -5.16 -20.56
C ASN A 153 -5.70 -5.80 -21.17
N ALA A 154 -4.64 -5.01 -21.34
CA ALA A 154 -3.37 -5.49 -21.87
C ALA A 154 -2.34 -5.82 -20.77
N GLU A 155 -2.69 -5.61 -19.52
CA GLU A 155 -1.79 -5.75 -18.36
C GLU A 155 -0.46 -4.98 -18.54
N SER A 156 -0.54 -3.82 -19.20
CA SER A 156 0.62 -2.98 -19.50
C SER A 156 0.67 -1.74 -18.63
N ILE A 157 1.87 -1.26 -18.37
CA ILE A 157 2.12 -0.01 -17.67
C ILE A 157 3.08 0.86 -18.47
N GLU A 158 2.74 2.12 -18.61
CA GLU A 158 3.62 3.18 -19.11
C GLU A 158 3.85 4.21 -18.01
N GLU A 159 5.05 4.75 -17.96
CA GLU A 159 5.44 5.70 -16.93
C GLU A 159 6.31 6.83 -17.48
N GLY A 160 6.27 7.95 -16.80
CA GLY A 160 7.12 9.11 -17.05
C GLY A 160 7.28 9.99 -15.82
N ILE A 161 8.19 10.94 -15.91
CA ILE A 161 8.49 11.90 -14.85
C ILE A 161 7.88 13.25 -15.22
#